data_26131cd41feec67bad6dc6addb62dc22
#
_entry.id   26131cd41feec67bad6dc6addb62dc22
#
_cell.length_a   1.000
_cell.length_b   1.000
_cell.length_c   1.000
_cell.angle_alpha   90.00
_cell.angle_beta   90.00
_cell.angle_gamma   90.00
#
_symmetry.space_group_name_H-M   'P 1'
#
loop_
_entity.id
_entity.type
_entity.pdbx_description
1 polymer ?
#
loop_
_entity_poly.entity_id
_entity_poly.type
_entity_poly.pdbx_seq_one_letter_code
_entity_poly.pdbx_strand_id
1 'polypeptide(L)'
;MIPVPTLLVIDDEESILHFFRRAFSRPETLLVTATSAAEGLERVTLDRPDAVILDVDLPDQSGLEAFRRIHQAAPKVPVIFITGHGTTATAIEAMSLGAYEYLLKPLELDPLCDLVARAFEVSRLMRVPAMVAEHGQPVDAPDLIVGRCGPMQEVYKAIGRVAPLDVTVLILGETGTGKEVAARAIYHYSRRSAKPFLAINCAAIPEPLLESELFGHEKGAFTGADRRRVGKFEQCHEGTLFLDEIGDMTPLTQTKILRVLQEQQFERVGGGETIRIDVRVIAATNRDLEELIAAGRFRSDLYYRLKVCTIRLPPLRERDEDLPLLVMHFLRRFGSELGKDTYGVTPEAMDELRRHPWPGNVRELQSALKQALVWSNSPILAPESLATAIPGAARRVPTPMPSSDAVDLGQFLEQRLRAGTEDLYAEWLALTERDLITRVLRHSGGNQVRASKSLGINRSTLRAKIASLGIVVGRATREKDGEPA
;
A
#
# COMPACT_ATOMS: atom_id res chain seq x y z
N MET A 1 -2.82 26.27 -43.93
CA MET A 1 -2.40 24.90 -43.59
C MET A 1 -2.10 24.87 -42.10
N ILE A 2 -2.71 23.98 -41.35
CA ILE A 2 -2.32 23.77 -39.96
C ILE A 2 -0.95 23.10 -39.98
N PRO A 3 0.07 23.62 -39.30
CA PRO A 3 1.39 22.99 -39.30
C PRO A 3 1.29 21.59 -38.70
N VAL A 4 1.99 20.63 -39.28
CA VAL A 4 2.04 19.24 -38.80
C VAL A 4 2.70 19.24 -37.40
N PRO A 5 2.07 18.71 -36.36
CA PRO A 5 2.63 18.71 -35.01
C PRO A 5 3.88 17.82 -34.92
N THR A 6 4.85 18.26 -34.14
CA THR A 6 6.12 17.57 -33.92
C THR A 6 6.16 16.89 -32.58
N LEU A 7 6.39 15.57 -32.58
CA LEU A 7 6.60 14.75 -31.38
C LEU A 7 8.10 14.44 -31.26
N LEU A 8 8.69 14.80 -30.12
CA LEU A 8 10.06 14.39 -29.77
C LEU A 8 10.00 13.22 -28.78
N VAL A 9 10.71 12.13 -29.07
CA VAL A 9 10.85 10.97 -28.19
C VAL A 9 12.31 10.83 -27.78
N ILE A 10 12.57 10.82 -26.47
CA ILE A 10 13.89 10.70 -25.86
C ILE A 10 13.92 9.41 -25.06
N ASP A 11 14.60 8.39 -25.57
CA ASP A 11 14.69 7.05 -24.96
C ASP A 11 15.95 6.36 -25.53
N ASP A 12 16.74 5.71 -24.71
CA ASP A 12 17.95 5.02 -25.11
C ASP A 12 17.69 3.63 -25.70
N GLU A 13 16.49 3.09 -25.47
CA GLU A 13 16.08 1.80 -26.01
C GLU A 13 15.61 1.90 -27.47
N GLU A 14 16.40 1.37 -28.40
CA GLU A 14 16.05 1.35 -29.84
C GLU A 14 14.71 0.63 -30.12
N SER A 15 14.34 -0.34 -29.28
CA SER A 15 13.05 -1.04 -29.36
C SER A 15 11.86 -0.08 -29.14
N ILE A 16 11.99 0.86 -28.22
CA ILE A 16 10.98 1.88 -27.92
C ILE A 16 10.94 2.93 -29.05
N LEU A 17 12.10 3.40 -29.50
CA LEU A 17 12.16 4.33 -30.62
C LEU A 17 11.54 3.71 -31.89
N HIS A 18 11.80 2.42 -32.15
CA HIS A 18 11.18 1.69 -33.26
C HIS A 18 9.64 1.58 -33.10
N PHE A 19 9.16 1.32 -31.89
CA PHE A 19 7.73 1.32 -31.59
C PHE A 19 7.09 2.67 -31.93
N PHE A 20 7.68 3.79 -31.51
CA PHE A 20 7.19 5.13 -31.84
C PHE A 20 7.25 5.44 -33.31
N ARG A 21 8.32 5.07 -34.02
CA ARG A 21 8.42 5.23 -35.49
C ARG A 21 7.28 4.51 -36.19
N ARG A 22 6.89 3.33 -35.70
CA ARG A 22 5.77 2.56 -36.27
C ARG A 22 4.41 3.15 -35.89
N ALA A 23 4.24 3.59 -34.66
CA ALA A 23 3.01 4.17 -34.15
C ALA A 23 2.65 5.50 -34.83
N PHE A 24 3.65 6.35 -35.04
CA PHE A 24 3.51 7.71 -35.60
C PHE A 24 4.09 7.86 -37.02
N SER A 25 4.06 6.79 -37.80
CA SER A 25 4.52 6.79 -39.21
C SER A 25 3.58 7.52 -40.20
N ARG A 26 2.48 8.10 -39.73
CA ARG A 26 1.51 8.81 -40.56
C ARG A 26 1.95 10.24 -40.87
N PRO A 27 1.56 10.79 -42.03
CA PRO A 27 1.96 12.15 -42.45
C PRO A 27 1.39 13.26 -41.55
N GLU A 28 0.58 12.92 -40.58
CA GLU A 28 -0.11 13.82 -39.64
C GLU A 28 0.76 14.21 -38.42
N THR A 29 1.94 13.58 -38.25
CA THR A 29 2.84 13.86 -37.10
C THR A 29 4.28 13.76 -37.56
N LEU A 30 5.08 14.78 -37.30
CA LEU A 30 6.53 14.74 -37.50
C LEU A 30 7.16 14.13 -36.25
N LEU A 31 7.78 12.95 -36.37
CA LEU A 31 8.48 12.29 -35.28
C LEU A 31 9.97 12.62 -35.31
N VAL A 32 10.50 13.11 -34.22
CA VAL A 32 11.92 13.31 -33.95
C VAL A 32 12.33 12.38 -32.81
N THR A 33 13.46 11.74 -32.88
CA THR A 33 13.97 10.81 -31.87
C THR A 33 15.34 11.24 -31.37
N ALA A 34 15.62 11.00 -30.07
CA ALA A 34 16.91 11.20 -29.44
C ALA A 34 17.21 10.03 -28.51
N THR A 35 18.49 9.65 -28.39
CA THR A 35 18.93 8.49 -27.55
C THR A 35 19.57 8.91 -26.24
N SER A 36 19.66 10.20 -25.97
CA SER A 36 20.20 10.76 -24.75
C SER A 36 19.50 12.07 -24.38
N ALA A 37 19.59 12.47 -23.12
CA ALA A 37 19.05 13.74 -22.68
C ALA A 37 19.75 14.94 -23.32
N ALA A 38 21.07 14.86 -23.57
CA ALA A 38 21.81 15.91 -24.20
C ALA A 38 21.32 16.14 -25.65
N GLU A 39 21.16 15.08 -26.43
CA GLU A 39 20.60 15.14 -27.80
C GLU A 39 19.15 15.64 -27.75
N GLY A 40 18.34 15.15 -26.80
CA GLY A 40 16.96 15.57 -26.61
C GLY A 40 16.82 17.08 -26.36
N LEU A 41 17.67 17.66 -25.51
CA LEU A 41 17.71 19.09 -25.24
C LEU A 41 18.08 19.93 -26.47
N GLU A 42 19.03 19.44 -27.27
CA GLU A 42 19.39 20.08 -28.54
C GLU A 42 18.19 20.08 -29.51
N ARG A 43 17.49 18.93 -29.63
CA ARG A 43 16.29 18.78 -30.45
C ARG A 43 15.15 19.67 -30.02
N VAL A 44 14.92 19.82 -28.68
CA VAL A 44 13.90 20.76 -28.14
C VAL A 44 14.13 22.16 -28.67
N THR A 45 15.39 22.60 -28.77
CA THR A 45 15.74 23.96 -29.21
C THR A 45 15.63 24.12 -30.72
N LEU A 46 16.10 23.11 -31.50
CA LEU A 46 16.13 23.12 -32.95
C LEU A 46 14.75 22.88 -33.56
N ASP A 47 14.08 21.81 -33.14
CA ASP A 47 12.87 21.29 -33.79
C ASP A 47 11.58 21.87 -33.16
N ARG A 48 11.66 22.50 -31.97
CA ARG A 48 10.55 23.12 -31.25
C ARG A 48 9.32 22.21 -31.17
N PRO A 49 9.43 21.03 -30.55
CA PRO A 49 8.37 20.03 -30.58
C PRO A 49 7.07 20.54 -29.92
N ASP A 50 5.95 19.97 -30.33
CA ASP A 50 4.63 20.24 -29.76
C ASP A 50 4.35 19.36 -28.53
N ALA A 51 5.03 18.21 -28.42
CA ALA A 51 5.03 17.36 -27.23
C ALA A 51 6.36 16.60 -27.14
N VAL A 52 6.76 16.25 -25.92
CA VAL A 52 7.96 15.46 -25.64
C VAL A 52 7.57 14.21 -24.88
N ILE A 53 8.06 13.05 -25.30
CA ILE A 53 8.06 11.83 -24.52
C ILE A 53 9.49 11.62 -24.02
N LEU A 54 9.63 11.37 -22.72
CA LEU A 54 10.92 11.37 -22.04
C LEU A 54 11.04 10.13 -21.14
N ASP A 55 12.05 9.30 -21.38
CA ASP A 55 12.38 8.24 -20.44
C ASP A 55 12.99 8.81 -19.16
N VAL A 56 12.65 8.18 -18.04
CA VAL A 56 13.21 8.50 -16.72
C VAL A 56 14.66 8.04 -16.62
N ASP A 57 14.98 6.88 -17.19
CA ASP A 57 16.28 6.22 -17.07
C ASP A 57 17.11 6.42 -18.35
N LEU A 58 17.77 7.57 -18.49
CA LEU A 58 18.64 7.87 -19.61
C LEU A 58 20.12 7.66 -19.24
N PRO A 59 20.99 7.32 -20.23
CA PRO A 59 22.38 6.93 -19.96
C PRO A 59 23.29 8.06 -19.48
N ASP A 60 22.96 9.30 -19.81
CA ASP A 60 23.79 10.48 -19.53
C ASP A 60 23.33 11.28 -18.32
N GLN A 61 22.02 11.31 -18.01
CA GLN A 61 21.46 11.96 -16.82
C GLN A 61 20.05 11.45 -16.54
N SER A 62 19.55 11.68 -15.32
CA SER A 62 18.15 11.36 -14.98
C SER A 62 17.17 12.11 -15.87
N GLY A 63 16.10 11.44 -16.34
CA GLY A 63 15.01 12.07 -17.08
C GLY A 63 14.35 13.23 -16.33
N LEU A 64 14.32 13.20 -14.99
CA LEU A 64 13.83 14.32 -14.17
C LEU A 64 14.72 15.56 -14.29
N GLU A 65 16.04 15.39 -14.35
CA GLU A 65 16.97 16.50 -14.59
C GLU A 65 16.85 17.03 -16.03
N ALA A 66 16.74 16.12 -17.00
CA ALA A 66 16.46 16.48 -18.38
C ALA A 66 15.16 17.27 -18.50
N PHE A 67 14.10 16.83 -17.82
CA PHE A 67 12.82 17.54 -17.78
C PHE A 67 12.94 18.97 -17.27
N ARG A 68 13.65 19.19 -16.14
CA ARG A 68 13.86 20.56 -15.62
C ARG A 68 14.50 21.47 -16.66
N ARG A 69 15.49 20.97 -17.40
CA ARG A 69 16.17 21.73 -18.46
C ARG A 69 15.27 21.94 -19.68
N ILE A 70 14.49 20.92 -20.07
CA ILE A 70 13.49 21.03 -21.15
C ILE A 70 12.44 22.08 -20.77
N HIS A 71 11.93 22.01 -19.55
CA HIS A 71 10.91 22.95 -19.06
C HIS A 71 11.42 24.39 -18.96
N GLN A 72 12.71 24.60 -18.64
CA GLN A 72 13.35 25.91 -18.70
C GLN A 72 13.48 26.44 -20.14
N ALA A 73 13.86 25.59 -21.09
CA ALA A 73 14.02 25.96 -22.48
C ALA A 73 12.67 26.14 -23.22
N ALA A 74 11.68 25.30 -22.90
CA ALA A 74 10.38 25.26 -23.53
C ALA A 74 9.24 25.02 -22.53
N PRO A 75 8.89 26.00 -21.66
CA PRO A 75 7.96 25.82 -20.53
C PRO A 75 6.51 25.50 -20.94
N LYS A 76 6.18 25.68 -22.22
CA LYS A 76 4.83 25.46 -22.77
C LYS A 76 4.67 24.10 -23.46
N VAL A 77 5.74 23.34 -23.57
CA VAL A 77 5.71 22.03 -24.22
C VAL A 77 5.30 20.97 -23.21
N PRO A 78 4.19 20.23 -23.44
CA PRO A 78 3.81 19.13 -22.57
C PRO A 78 4.83 18.00 -22.68
N VAL A 79 5.30 17.52 -21.52
CA VAL A 79 6.23 16.41 -21.39
C VAL A 79 5.53 15.22 -20.76
N ILE A 80 5.57 14.09 -21.44
CA ILE A 80 5.05 12.81 -20.99
C ILE A 80 6.23 11.94 -20.59
N PHE A 81 6.28 11.51 -19.33
CA PHE A 81 7.29 10.56 -18.88
C PHE A 81 6.91 9.14 -19.23
N ILE A 82 7.91 8.33 -19.60
CA ILE A 82 7.79 6.88 -19.72
C ILE A 82 8.90 6.22 -18.88
N THR A 83 8.66 5.02 -18.33
CA THR A 83 9.67 4.28 -17.58
C THR A 83 9.34 2.80 -17.47
N GLY A 84 10.39 1.97 -17.44
CA GLY A 84 10.28 0.54 -17.13
C GLY A 84 10.29 0.21 -15.64
N HIS A 85 10.89 1.09 -14.82
CA HIS A 85 11.15 0.85 -13.38
C HIS A 85 10.68 2.02 -12.50
N GLY A 86 9.55 2.64 -12.79
CA GLY A 86 9.07 3.80 -12.05
C GLY A 86 8.72 3.49 -10.58
N THR A 87 9.33 4.26 -9.66
CA THR A 87 8.88 4.27 -8.27
C THR A 87 7.72 5.26 -8.10
N THR A 88 6.92 5.07 -7.05
CA THR A 88 5.87 6.02 -6.64
C THR A 88 6.42 7.44 -6.48
N ALA A 89 7.61 7.56 -5.90
CA ALA A 89 8.28 8.84 -5.68
C ALA A 89 8.59 9.55 -7.01
N THR A 90 9.11 8.82 -7.99
CA THR A 90 9.43 9.35 -9.33
C THR A 90 8.19 9.87 -10.05
N ALA A 91 7.07 9.14 -9.98
CA ALA A 91 5.81 9.57 -10.59
C ALA A 91 5.26 10.84 -9.93
N ILE A 92 5.23 10.91 -8.59
CA ILE A 92 4.78 12.10 -7.86
C ILE A 92 5.71 13.27 -8.14
N GLU A 93 7.02 13.06 -8.14
CA GLU A 93 8.00 14.11 -8.43
C GLU A 93 7.82 14.64 -9.85
N ALA A 94 7.75 13.79 -10.87
CA ALA A 94 7.51 14.20 -12.26
C ALA A 94 6.25 15.06 -12.39
N MET A 95 5.13 14.61 -11.79
CA MET A 95 3.87 15.35 -11.83
C MET A 95 3.93 16.66 -11.02
N SER A 96 4.61 16.68 -9.88
CA SER A 96 4.79 17.90 -9.07
C SER A 96 5.64 18.96 -9.76
N LEU A 97 6.57 18.54 -10.60
CA LEU A 97 7.39 19.42 -11.44
C LEU A 97 6.62 19.95 -12.66
N GLY A 98 5.40 19.47 -12.91
CA GLY A 98 4.54 19.97 -13.99
C GLY A 98 4.58 19.09 -15.25
N ALA A 99 5.00 17.83 -15.16
CA ALA A 99 4.85 16.88 -16.24
C ALA A 99 3.38 16.78 -16.68
N TYR A 100 3.17 16.62 -17.99
CA TYR A 100 1.83 16.47 -18.53
C TYR A 100 1.20 15.14 -18.15
N GLU A 101 1.98 14.06 -18.25
CA GLU A 101 1.54 12.71 -17.92
C GLU A 101 2.75 11.80 -17.59
N TYR A 102 2.46 10.64 -16.99
CA TYR A 102 3.45 9.64 -16.63
C TYR A 102 2.91 8.24 -16.99
N LEU A 103 3.67 7.46 -17.75
CA LEU A 103 3.29 6.12 -18.23
C LEU A 103 4.31 5.07 -17.83
N LEU A 104 3.84 3.85 -17.57
CA LEU A 104 4.70 2.68 -17.39
C LEU A 104 4.85 1.89 -18.68
N LYS A 105 6.07 1.42 -18.96
CA LYS A 105 6.31 0.39 -19.98
C LYS A 105 5.79 -0.97 -19.45
N PRO A 106 5.12 -1.83 -20.27
CA PRO A 106 4.95 -1.71 -21.72
C PRO A 106 3.85 -0.73 -22.12
N LEU A 107 4.07 -0.01 -23.23
CA LEU A 107 3.15 0.99 -23.75
C LEU A 107 2.08 0.35 -24.65
N GLU A 108 0.81 0.71 -24.42
CA GLU A 108 -0.30 0.34 -25.29
C GLU A 108 -0.54 1.40 -26.35
N LEU A 109 -0.74 0.97 -27.62
CA LEU A 109 -0.76 1.87 -28.76
C LEU A 109 -1.92 2.87 -28.74
N ASP A 110 -3.15 2.39 -28.53
CA ASP A 110 -4.34 3.25 -28.64
C ASP A 110 -4.39 4.30 -27.52
N PRO A 111 -4.20 3.97 -26.23
CA PRO A 111 -4.13 4.96 -25.16
C PRO A 111 -2.99 5.98 -25.33
N LEU A 112 -1.84 5.55 -25.88
CA LEU A 112 -0.72 6.43 -26.14
C LEU A 112 -1.04 7.43 -27.26
N CYS A 113 -1.64 6.99 -28.36
CA CYS A 113 -2.04 7.87 -29.46
C CYS A 113 -3.05 8.94 -28.99
N ASP A 114 -4.04 8.54 -28.20
CA ASP A 114 -5.02 9.46 -27.61
C ASP A 114 -4.37 10.48 -26.67
N LEU A 115 -3.40 10.04 -25.88
CA LEU A 115 -2.68 10.91 -24.95
C LEU A 115 -1.82 11.94 -25.72
N VAL A 116 -1.07 11.51 -26.74
CA VAL A 116 -0.26 12.39 -27.56
C VAL A 116 -1.13 13.41 -28.31
N ALA A 117 -2.29 12.99 -28.83
CA ALA A 117 -3.23 13.89 -29.50
C ALA A 117 -3.74 14.98 -28.52
N ARG A 118 -4.05 14.63 -27.28
CA ARG A 118 -4.44 15.59 -26.22
C ARG A 118 -3.27 16.51 -25.84
N ALA A 119 -2.04 16.00 -25.79
CA ALA A 119 -0.85 16.80 -25.53
C ALA A 119 -0.63 17.86 -26.63
N PHE A 120 -0.83 17.51 -27.89
CA PHE A 120 -0.76 18.46 -29.00
C PHE A 120 -1.82 19.58 -28.90
N GLU A 121 -3.05 19.23 -28.51
CA GLU A 121 -4.09 20.25 -28.29
C GLU A 121 -3.72 21.22 -27.16
N VAL A 122 -3.18 20.70 -26.06
CA VAL A 122 -2.70 21.53 -24.94
C VAL A 122 -1.55 22.45 -25.38
N SER A 123 -0.57 21.93 -26.14
CA SER A 123 0.51 22.74 -26.69
C SER A 123 -0.02 23.87 -27.57
N ARG A 124 -1.00 23.58 -28.41
CA ARG A 124 -1.65 24.58 -29.28
C ARG A 124 -2.33 25.69 -28.48
N LEU A 125 -3.06 25.32 -27.41
CA LEU A 125 -3.72 26.30 -26.53
C LEU A 125 -2.73 27.15 -25.73
N MET A 126 -1.59 26.58 -25.32
CA MET A 126 -0.55 27.27 -24.56
C MET A 126 0.34 28.22 -25.39
N ARG A 127 0.29 28.17 -26.70
CA ARG A 127 0.98 29.13 -27.59
C ARG A 127 0.34 30.53 -27.59
N VAL A 128 -0.85 30.68 -26.96
CA VAL A 128 -1.47 31.99 -26.70
C VAL A 128 -0.88 32.58 -25.41
N PRO A 129 -0.43 33.87 -25.36
CA PRO A 129 0.43 34.36 -24.26
C PRO A 129 -0.26 34.56 -22.91
N ALA A 130 0.25 34.00 -21.86
CA ALA A 130 0.07 34.44 -20.45
C ALA A 130 1.18 33.92 -19.53
N MET A 131 1.53 34.64 -18.44
CA MET A 131 2.82 34.70 -17.75
C MET A 131 3.09 33.63 -16.65
N VAL A 132 4.35 33.47 -16.31
CA VAL A 132 5.09 32.41 -15.60
C VAL A 132 5.53 32.81 -14.18
N ALA A 133 5.84 31.86 -13.28
CA ALA A 133 6.87 31.97 -12.22
C ALA A 133 7.41 30.59 -11.75
N GLU A 134 8.71 30.52 -11.41
CA GLU A 134 9.60 29.36 -11.24
C GLU A 134 10.03 29.04 -9.79
N HIS A 135 10.44 27.80 -9.54
CA HIS A 135 11.58 27.17 -8.82
C HIS A 135 11.46 26.53 -7.43
N GLY A 136 12.15 25.37 -7.31
CA GLY A 136 12.68 24.79 -6.07
C GLY A 136 13.06 23.29 -6.15
N GLN A 137 14.30 22.94 -5.77
CA GLN A 137 14.91 21.60 -5.85
C GLN A 137 14.48 20.61 -4.75
N PRO A 138 14.57 19.28 -4.97
CA PRO A 138 14.12 18.24 -4.04
C PRO A 138 15.19 17.72 -3.09
N VAL A 139 14.75 17.30 -1.92
CA VAL A 139 15.50 16.50 -0.94
C VAL A 139 15.01 15.06 -1.05
N ASP A 140 15.89 14.09 -0.89
CA ASP A 140 15.61 12.64 -0.91
C ASP A 140 14.36 12.30 -0.09
N ALA A 141 13.27 11.96 -0.80
CA ALA A 141 12.03 11.55 -0.18
C ALA A 141 12.03 10.02 -0.03
N PRO A 142 11.82 9.48 1.18
CA PRO A 142 11.56 8.07 1.32
C PRO A 142 10.27 7.71 0.58
N ASP A 143 10.18 6.49 0.02
CA ASP A 143 8.96 5.94 -0.59
C ASP A 143 7.82 5.96 0.44
N LEU A 144 7.07 7.06 0.48
CA LEU A 144 5.99 7.27 1.44
C LEU A 144 4.77 6.40 1.15
N ILE A 145 4.54 6.11 -0.13
CA ILE A 145 3.41 5.31 -0.60
C ILE A 145 3.93 4.17 -1.47
N VAL A 146 3.53 2.92 -1.14
CA VAL A 146 3.90 1.72 -1.89
C VAL A 146 2.74 1.27 -2.77
N GLY A 147 3.01 1.08 -4.08
CA GLY A 147 2.05 0.57 -5.06
C GLY A 147 2.44 0.91 -6.48
N ARG A 148 1.98 0.09 -7.43
CA ARG A 148 2.17 0.32 -8.88
C ARG A 148 0.94 -0.03 -9.71
N CYS A 149 -0.15 -0.51 -9.09
CA CYS A 149 -1.38 -0.81 -9.80
C CYS A 149 -1.98 0.44 -10.44
N GLY A 150 -2.75 0.28 -11.51
CA GLY A 150 -3.36 1.39 -12.24
C GLY A 150 -4.12 2.38 -11.36
N PRO A 151 -5.02 1.95 -10.44
CA PRO A 151 -5.70 2.86 -9.53
C PRO A 151 -4.76 3.69 -8.64
N MET A 152 -3.65 3.12 -8.16
CA MET A 152 -2.67 3.86 -7.36
C MET A 152 -1.87 4.87 -8.19
N GLN A 153 -1.63 4.57 -9.45
CA GLN A 153 -1.00 5.52 -10.39
C GLN A 153 -1.84 6.79 -10.54
N GLU A 154 -3.16 6.67 -10.68
CA GLU A 154 -4.05 7.83 -10.73
C GLU A 154 -3.99 8.64 -9.41
N VAL A 155 -3.86 7.97 -8.27
CA VAL A 155 -3.63 8.64 -6.97
C VAL A 155 -2.33 9.43 -6.99
N TYR A 156 -1.23 8.86 -7.49
CA TYR A 156 0.08 9.55 -7.55
C TYR A 156 0.03 10.77 -8.47
N LYS A 157 -0.56 10.63 -9.65
CA LYS A 157 -0.78 11.75 -10.57
C LYS A 157 -1.60 12.86 -9.92
N ALA A 158 -2.68 12.51 -9.22
CA ALA A 158 -3.50 13.47 -8.50
C ALA A 158 -2.72 14.18 -7.39
N ILE A 159 -1.92 13.42 -6.59
CA ILE A 159 -1.04 13.98 -5.58
C ILE A 159 -0.04 14.96 -6.21
N GLY A 160 0.66 14.56 -7.27
CA GLY A 160 1.63 15.40 -7.97
C GLY A 160 1.02 16.70 -8.51
N ARG A 161 -0.18 16.63 -9.10
CA ARG A 161 -0.91 17.80 -9.61
C ARG A 161 -1.33 18.77 -8.53
N VAL A 162 -1.79 18.26 -7.37
CA VAL A 162 -2.39 19.09 -6.31
C VAL A 162 -1.37 19.56 -5.28
N ALA A 163 -0.26 18.84 -5.11
CA ALA A 163 0.76 19.19 -4.10
C ALA A 163 1.29 20.63 -4.23
N PRO A 164 1.70 21.12 -5.41
CA PRO A 164 2.21 22.49 -5.57
C PRO A 164 1.14 23.57 -5.46
N LEU A 165 -0.15 23.21 -5.46
CA LEU A 165 -1.26 24.14 -5.38
C LEU A 165 -1.66 24.37 -3.91
N ASP A 166 -1.95 25.63 -3.57
CA ASP A 166 -2.40 25.96 -2.21
C ASP A 166 -3.93 25.89 -2.08
N VAL A 167 -4.46 24.70 -2.35
CA VAL A 167 -5.90 24.41 -2.33
C VAL A 167 -6.23 23.37 -1.28
N THR A 168 -7.49 23.38 -0.83
CA THR A 168 -8.03 22.33 0.04
C THR A 168 -8.11 21.00 -0.71
N VAL A 169 -7.70 19.92 -0.06
CA VAL A 169 -7.75 18.55 -0.62
C VAL A 169 -8.62 17.67 0.25
N LEU A 170 -9.54 16.94 -0.36
CA LEU A 170 -10.36 15.93 0.31
C LEU A 170 -9.89 14.54 -0.10
N ILE A 171 -9.43 13.73 0.86
CA ILE A 171 -8.99 12.36 0.64
C ILE A 171 -10.11 11.41 1.09
N LEU A 172 -10.63 10.62 0.17
CA LEU A 172 -11.66 9.63 0.41
C LEU A 172 -11.06 8.21 0.35
N GLY A 173 -11.48 7.35 1.23
CA GLY A 173 -11.07 5.94 1.21
C GLY A 173 -11.41 5.22 2.50
N GLU A 174 -11.54 3.92 2.42
CA GLU A 174 -11.85 3.06 3.57
C GLU A 174 -10.80 3.20 4.69
N THR A 175 -11.18 2.76 5.88
CA THR A 175 -10.25 2.72 7.01
C THR A 175 -9.03 1.85 6.67
N GLY A 176 -7.83 2.35 6.96
CA GLY A 176 -6.59 1.61 6.75
C GLY A 176 -6.03 1.62 5.32
N THR A 177 -6.61 2.37 4.37
CA THR A 177 -6.09 2.51 2.99
C THR A 177 -4.82 3.35 2.86
N GLY A 178 -4.46 4.13 3.90
CA GLY A 178 -3.27 4.99 3.90
C GLY A 178 -3.56 6.48 3.65
N LYS A 179 -4.75 6.99 4.02
CA LYS A 179 -5.13 8.40 3.85
C LYS A 179 -4.11 9.37 4.46
N GLU A 180 -3.57 9.08 5.65
CA GLU A 180 -2.54 9.91 6.28
C GLU A 180 -1.23 9.90 5.49
N VAL A 181 -0.83 8.74 4.94
CA VAL A 181 0.38 8.62 4.11
C VAL A 181 0.24 9.47 2.84
N ALA A 182 -0.94 9.45 2.21
CA ALA A 182 -1.25 10.32 1.07
C ALA A 182 -1.22 11.81 1.44
N ALA A 183 -1.76 12.20 2.59
CA ALA A 183 -1.70 13.57 3.08
C ALA A 183 -0.25 14.02 3.32
N ARG A 184 0.59 13.16 3.91
CA ARG A 184 2.02 13.42 4.10
C ARG A 184 2.76 13.57 2.76
N ALA A 185 2.42 12.77 1.76
CA ALA A 185 2.99 12.90 0.42
C ALA A 185 2.59 14.24 -0.22
N ILE A 186 1.30 14.65 -0.15
CA ILE A 186 0.86 15.95 -0.64
C ILE A 186 1.62 17.08 0.04
N TYR A 187 1.80 17.01 1.36
CA TYR A 187 2.59 18.00 2.11
C TYR A 187 4.06 18.01 1.67
N HIS A 188 4.69 16.86 1.57
CA HIS A 188 6.11 16.71 1.23
C HIS A 188 6.45 17.35 -0.13
N TYR A 189 5.59 17.13 -1.14
CA TYR A 189 5.76 17.71 -2.48
C TYR A 189 5.12 19.10 -2.64
N SER A 190 4.67 19.73 -1.54
CA SER A 190 4.06 21.06 -1.56
C SER A 190 5.08 22.20 -1.39
N ARG A 191 4.64 23.40 -1.72
CA ARG A 191 5.42 24.63 -1.43
C ARG A 191 5.60 24.88 0.07
N ARG A 192 4.81 24.22 0.93
CA ARG A 192 4.85 24.34 2.39
C ARG A 192 5.61 23.19 3.05
N SER A 193 6.39 22.41 2.31
CA SER A 193 7.11 21.23 2.83
C SER A 193 8.13 21.55 3.95
N ALA A 194 8.64 22.78 4.01
CA ALA A 194 9.52 23.26 5.08
C ALA A 194 8.78 23.91 6.26
N LYS A 195 7.43 24.01 6.20
CA LYS A 195 6.58 24.63 7.22
C LYS A 195 5.94 23.54 8.11
N PRO A 196 5.28 23.89 9.22
CA PRO A 196 4.67 22.89 10.10
C PRO A 196 3.62 22.01 9.38
N PHE A 197 3.67 20.70 9.66
CA PHE A 197 2.60 19.75 9.34
C PHE A 197 2.02 19.18 10.63
N LEU A 198 0.74 19.43 10.87
CA LEU A 198 0.05 18.89 12.02
C LEU A 198 -1.11 17.99 11.56
N ALA A 199 -1.25 16.83 12.20
CA ALA A 199 -2.34 15.90 11.95
C ALA A 199 -3.23 15.80 13.20
N ILE A 200 -4.53 15.78 12.99
CA ILE A 200 -5.51 15.58 14.05
C ILE A 200 -6.57 14.58 13.57
N ASN A 201 -6.84 13.56 14.39
CA ASN A 201 -7.92 12.63 14.13
C ASN A 201 -9.16 13.08 14.90
N CYS A 202 -10.19 13.50 14.17
CA CYS A 202 -11.39 14.09 14.74
C CYS A 202 -12.30 13.08 15.44
N ALA A 203 -12.22 11.81 15.07
CA ALA A 203 -12.96 10.72 15.71
C ALA A 203 -12.33 10.25 17.04
N ALA A 204 -11.01 10.46 17.20
CA ALA A 204 -10.29 9.98 18.39
C ALA A 204 -10.41 10.89 19.61
N ILE A 205 -10.92 12.11 19.45
CA ILE A 205 -10.96 13.14 20.50
C ILE A 205 -12.42 13.45 20.84
N PRO A 206 -12.83 13.42 22.12
CA PRO A 206 -14.16 13.85 22.53
C PRO A 206 -14.46 15.29 22.11
N GLU A 207 -15.69 15.58 21.71
CA GLU A 207 -16.10 16.84 21.07
C GLU A 207 -15.64 18.12 21.80
N PRO A 208 -15.85 18.29 23.11
CA PRO A 208 -15.43 19.52 23.81
C PRO A 208 -13.91 19.72 23.78
N LEU A 209 -13.16 18.61 23.77
CA LEU A 209 -11.70 18.62 23.68
C LEU A 209 -11.23 18.86 22.25
N LEU A 210 -11.93 18.33 21.24
CA LEU A 210 -11.60 18.55 19.84
C LEU A 210 -11.66 20.04 19.46
N GLU A 211 -12.70 20.72 19.92
CA GLU A 211 -12.83 22.17 19.70
C GLU A 211 -11.67 22.95 20.34
N SER A 212 -11.33 22.59 21.58
CA SER A 212 -10.20 23.18 22.30
C SER A 212 -8.83 22.84 21.65
N GLU A 213 -8.65 21.63 21.11
CA GLU A 213 -7.43 21.26 20.37
C GLU A 213 -7.31 22.01 19.06
N LEU A 214 -8.39 22.17 18.31
CA LEU A 214 -8.37 22.84 17.00
C LEU A 214 -8.17 24.36 17.14
N PHE A 215 -8.99 25.01 17.96
CA PHE A 215 -9.09 26.47 18.06
C PHE A 215 -8.37 27.06 19.26
N GLY A 216 -7.98 26.22 20.25
CA GLY A 216 -7.48 26.69 21.53
C GLY A 216 -8.56 27.23 22.45
N HIS A 217 -8.20 27.60 23.66
CA HIS A 217 -9.13 28.18 24.63
C HIS A 217 -8.45 29.27 25.48
N GLU A 218 -9.26 30.21 25.94
CA GLU A 218 -8.85 31.17 26.94
C GLU A 218 -9.03 30.60 28.37
N LYS A 219 -8.31 31.16 29.34
CA LYS A 219 -8.47 30.78 30.75
C LYS A 219 -9.92 30.99 31.19
N GLY A 220 -10.51 29.95 31.80
CA GLY A 220 -11.90 29.96 32.29
C GLY A 220 -12.96 29.68 31.23
N ALA A 221 -12.60 29.26 30.03
CA ALA A 221 -13.53 28.92 28.93
C ALA A 221 -14.47 27.75 29.27
N PHE A 222 -14.03 26.81 30.10
CA PHE A 222 -14.80 25.68 30.62
C PHE A 222 -14.22 25.17 31.93
N THR A 223 -14.91 24.28 32.65
CA THR A 223 -14.42 23.67 33.88
C THR A 223 -13.14 22.87 33.62
N GLY A 224 -12.01 23.30 34.22
CA GLY A 224 -10.67 22.74 33.98
C GLY A 224 -9.80 23.55 33.01
N ALA A 225 -10.29 24.67 32.47
CA ALA A 225 -9.49 25.60 31.67
C ALA A 225 -8.63 26.53 32.55
N ASP A 226 -7.66 25.98 33.28
CA ASP A 226 -6.85 26.72 34.25
C ASP A 226 -5.88 27.75 33.62
N ARG A 227 -5.54 27.53 32.35
CA ARG A 227 -4.63 28.35 31.56
C ARG A 227 -5.08 28.46 30.11
N ARG A 228 -4.63 29.53 29.42
CA ARG A 228 -4.78 29.66 27.96
C ARG A 228 -4.03 28.57 27.25
N ARG A 229 -4.61 28.00 26.16
CA ARG A 229 -3.99 27.03 25.27
C ARG A 229 -4.11 27.47 23.82
N VAL A 230 -2.99 27.34 23.09
CA VAL A 230 -2.90 27.63 21.65
C VAL A 230 -3.44 26.44 20.87
N GLY A 231 -4.37 26.67 19.94
CA GLY A 231 -4.98 25.64 19.09
C GLY A 231 -4.11 25.21 17.92
N LYS A 232 -4.46 24.09 17.29
CA LYS A 232 -3.72 23.53 16.15
C LYS A 232 -3.72 24.44 14.93
N PHE A 233 -4.80 25.17 14.67
CA PHE A 233 -4.85 26.13 13.58
C PHE A 233 -3.81 27.27 13.77
N GLU A 234 -3.66 27.76 14.98
CA GLU A 234 -2.67 28.80 15.30
C GLU A 234 -1.23 28.26 15.24
N GLN A 235 -1.02 27.01 15.78
CA GLN A 235 0.29 26.33 15.73
C GLN A 235 0.74 26.03 14.30
N CYS A 236 -0.21 25.85 13.37
CA CYS A 236 0.04 25.49 11.98
C CYS A 236 0.05 26.69 11.03
N HIS A 237 0.19 27.91 11.56
CA HIS A 237 0.27 29.12 10.75
C HIS A 237 1.36 29.00 9.68
N GLU A 238 1.06 29.38 8.44
CA GLU A 238 1.85 29.17 7.21
C GLU A 238 2.09 27.70 6.84
N GLY A 239 1.58 26.74 7.61
CA GLY A 239 1.77 25.30 7.43
C GLY A 239 0.60 24.58 6.78
N THR A 240 0.53 23.26 7.04
CA THR A 240 -0.53 22.38 6.53
C THR A 240 -1.16 21.63 7.71
N LEU A 241 -2.48 21.73 7.85
CA LEU A 241 -3.25 20.98 8.83
C LEU A 241 -3.97 19.82 8.16
N PHE A 242 -3.72 18.61 8.63
CA PHE A 242 -4.42 17.40 8.20
C PHE A 242 -5.52 17.04 9.21
N LEU A 243 -6.77 17.02 8.72
CA LEU A 243 -7.96 16.66 9.48
C LEU A 243 -8.42 15.28 9.05
N ASP A 244 -8.14 14.26 9.87
CA ASP A 244 -8.59 12.89 9.61
C ASP A 244 -9.97 12.65 10.20
N GLU A 245 -10.76 11.81 9.53
CA GLU A 245 -12.14 11.42 9.87
C GLU A 245 -13.07 12.64 10.10
N ILE A 246 -13.02 13.59 9.14
CA ILE A 246 -13.82 14.85 9.22
C ILE A 246 -15.33 14.59 9.25
N GLY A 247 -15.80 13.46 8.75
CA GLY A 247 -17.21 13.04 8.78
C GLY A 247 -17.76 12.75 10.18
N ASP A 248 -16.89 12.68 11.20
CA ASP A 248 -17.27 12.44 12.60
C ASP A 248 -17.43 13.72 13.41
N MET A 249 -17.14 14.89 12.81
CA MET A 249 -17.31 16.19 13.49
C MET A 249 -18.77 16.53 13.70
N THR A 250 -19.04 17.19 14.83
CA THR A 250 -20.37 17.74 15.12
C THR A 250 -20.70 18.97 14.29
N PRO A 251 -21.98 19.30 14.10
CA PRO A 251 -22.40 20.49 13.33
C PRO A 251 -21.80 21.80 13.84
N LEU A 252 -21.54 21.90 15.15
CA LEU A 252 -20.92 23.08 15.74
C LEU A 252 -19.47 23.25 15.28
N THR A 253 -18.68 22.19 15.40
CA THR A 253 -17.27 22.17 14.93
C THR A 253 -17.18 22.36 13.41
N GLN A 254 -18.11 21.76 12.64
CA GLN A 254 -18.21 21.99 11.19
C GLN A 254 -18.42 23.47 10.83
N THR A 255 -19.25 24.18 11.60
CA THR A 255 -19.49 25.61 11.38
C THR A 255 -18.23 26.45 11.61
N LYS A 256 -17.45 26.14 12.64
CA LYS A 256 -16.19 26.86 12.93
C LYS A 256 -15.14 26.58 11.86
N ILE A 257 -14.99 25.32 11.43
CA ILE A 257 -14.07 24.96 10.34
C ILE A 257 -14.46 25.65 9.03
N LEU A 258 -15.75 25.72 8.71
CA LEU A 258 -16.20 26.44 7.53
C LEU A 258 -15.74 27.93 7.54
N ARG A 259 -15.88 28.60 8.68
CA ARG A 259 -15.40 29.98 8.83
C ARG A 259 -13.88 30.09 8.61
N VAL A 260 -13.11 29.17 9.20
CA VAL A 260 -11.66 29.13 8.99
C VAL A 260 -11.31 28.95 7.50
N LEU A 261 -11.97 28.03 6.81
CA LEU A 261 -11.73 27.79 5.39
C LEU A 261 -12.14 28.95 4.48
N GLN A 262 -13.10 29.77 4.91
CA GLN A 262 -13.60 30.93 4.15
C GLN A 262 -12.80 32.18 4.41
N GLU A 263 -12.52 32.47 5.68
CA GLU A 263 -12.06 33.75 6.14
C GLU A 263 -10.60 33.75 6.63
N GLN A 264 -10.00 32.54 6.79
CA GLN A 264 -8.66 32.33 7.36
C GLN A 264 -8.50 33.01 8.73
N GLN A 265 -9.58 32.97 9.53
CA GLN A 265 -9.61 33.56 10.87
C GLN A 265 -10.57 32.78 11.77
N PHE A 266 -10.34 32.86 13.07
CA PHE A 266 -11.19 32.21 14.08
C PHE A 266 -11.01 32.92 15.46
N GLU A 267 -11.84 32.54 16.42
CA GLU A 267 -11.74 32.96 17.83
C GLU A 267 -11.48 31.73 18.70
N ARG A 268 -10.68 31.88 19.76
CA ARG A 268 -10.49 30.81 20.76
C ARG A 268 -11.78 30.56 21.50
N VAL A 269 -11.93 29.33 22.02
CA VAL A 269 -13.07 29.00 22.87
C VAL A 269 -13.08 29.86 24.11
N GLY A 270 -14.20 30.55 24.37
CA GLY A 270 -14.35 31.50 25.47
C GLY A 270 -13.62 32.83 25.30
N GLY A 271 -13.04 33.09 24.13
CA GLY A 271 -12.39 34.35 23.79
C GLY A 271 -13.20 35.17 22.77
N GLY A 272 -12.87 36.47 22.62
CA GLY A 272 -13.43 37.38 21.61
C GLY A 272 -12.34 37.94 20.67
N GLU A 273 -11.09 37.50 20.80
CA GLU A 273 -9.99 37.93 19.96
C GLU A 273 -10.00 37.18 18.64
N THR A 274 -10.09 37.91 17.51
CA THR A 274 -10.02 37.30 16.17
C THR A 274 -8.56 37.07 15.80
N ILE A 275 -8.23 35.81 15.55
CA ILE A 275 -6.90 35.32 15.18
C ILE A 275 -6.89 35.04 13.68
N ARG A 276 -5.97 35.70 12.96
CA ARG A 276 -5.76 35.49 11.53
C ARG A 276 -4.67 34.43 11.31
N ILE A 277 -4.93 33.55 10.41
CA ILE A 277 -4.01 32.43 10.05
C ILE A 277 -3.91 32.32 8.52
N ASP A 278 -2.85 31.69 8.08
CA ASP A 278 -2.69 31.19 6.73
C ASP A 278 -2.37 29.69 6.83
N VAL A 279 -3.37 28.83 6.64
CA VAL A 279 -3.23 27.38 6.81
C VAL A 279 -3.82 26.65 5.61
N ARG A 280 -3.02 25.78 4.98
CA ARG A 280 -3.51 24.83 4.00
C ARG A 280 -4.19 23.66 4.73
N VAL A 281 -5.41 23.30 4.30
CA VAL A 281 -6.15 22.20 4.91
C VAL A 281 -6.18 20.98 3.95
N ILE A 282 -5.84 19.83 4.50
CA ILE A 282 -6.07 18.51 3.87
C ILE A 282 -7.05 17.77 4.77
N ALA A 283 -8.19 17.36 4.25
CA ALA A 283 -9.21 16.64 4.99
C ALA A 283 -9.30 15.18 4.51
N ALA A 284 -9.61 14.25 5.40
CA ALA A 284 -9.82 12.86 5.05
C ALA A 284 -11.04 12.26 5.75
N THR A 285 -11.69 11.29 5.12
CA THR A 285 -12.77 10.51 5.73
C THR A 285 -12.96 9.16 5.03
N ASN A 286 -13.46 8.19 5.80
CA ASN A 286 -13.95 6.92 5.28
C ASN A 286 -15.47 6.92 5.06
N ARG A 287 -16.19 7.94 5.54
CA ARG A 287 -17.64 8.04 5.43
C ARG A 287 -18.08 8.65 4.11
N ASP A 288 -19.26 8.28 3.67
CA ASP A 288 -19.95 8.97 2.58
C ASP A 288 -20.53 10.29 3.10
N LEU A 289 -19.89 11.40 2.69
CA LEU A 289 -20.33 12.74 3.11
C LEU A 289 -21.68 13.13 2.48
N GLU A 290 -22.04 12.60 1.32
CA GLU A 290 -23.31 12.91 0.66
C GLU A 290 -24.46 12.24 1.41
N GLU A 291 -24.29 10.99 1.88
CA GLU A 291 -25.24 10.35 2.80
C GLU A 291 -25.37 11.10 4.13
N LEU A 292 -24.27 11.59 4.68
CA LEU A 292 -24.29 12.38 5.92
C LEU A 292 -25.01 13.72 5.73
N ILE A 293 -24.88 14.35 4.57
CA ILE A 293 -25.64 15.58 4.21
C ILE A 293 -27.14 15.27 4.14
N ALA A 294 -27.51 14.20 3.44
CA ALA A 294 -28.91 13.78 3.34
C ALA A 294 -29.54 13.47 4.71
N ALA A 295 -28.73 12.93 5.63
CA ALA A 295 -29.12 12.66 7.03
C ALA A 295 -29.07 13.90 7.95
N GLY A 296 -28.71 15.08 7.45
CA GLY A 296 -28.57 16.32 8.27
C GLY A 296 -27.40 16.31 9.26
N ARG A 297 -26.46 15.36 9.14
CA ARG A 297 -25.30 15.22 10.03
C ARG A 297 -24.05 15.92 9.54
N PHE A 298 -23.98 16.28 8.27
CA PHE A 298 -22.90 17.04 7.68
C PHE A 298 -23.44 18.22 6.88
N ARG A 299 -22.79 19.36 6.95
CA ARG A 299 -23.23 20.59 6.27
C ARG A 299 -22.81 20.56 4.81
N SER A 300 -23.73 20.86 3.93
CA SER A 300 -23.49 20.94 2.48
C SER A 300 -22.50 22.05 2.11
N ASP A 301 -22.55 23.22 2.79
CA ASP A 301 -21.64 24.33 2.53
C ASP A 301 -20.17 23.99 2.87
N LEU A 302 -19.94 23.29 3.97
CA LEU A 302 -18.61 22.78 4.32
C LEU A 302 -18.13 21.73 3.29
N TYR A 303 -19.00 20.81 2.86
CA TYR A 303 -18.66 19.81 1.86
C TYR A 303 -18.16 20.43 0.56
N TYR A 304 -18.87 21.43 0.01
CA TYR A 304 -18.44 22.10 -1.22
C TYR A 304 -17.15 22.90 -1.03
N ARG A 305 -16.86 23.39 0.16
CA ARG A 305 -15.59 24.07 0.44
C ARG A 305 -14.41 23.12 0.60
N LEU A 306 -14.67 21.89 1.04
CA LEU A 306 -13.66 20.80 1.11
C LEU A 306 -13.43 20.11 -0.23
N LYS A 307 -14.49 19.91 -1.03
CA LYS A 307 -14.46 19.19 -2.32
C LYS A 307 -13.89 20.03 -3.47
N VAL A 308 -12.84 20.82 -3.21
CA VAL A 308 -12.13 21.56 -4.27
C VAL A 308 -11.30 20.59 -5.11
N CYS A 309 -10.55 19.73 -4.46
CA CYS A 309 -9.82 18.63 -5.10
C CYS A 309 -10.04 17.35 -4.30
N THR A 310 -10.50 16.30 -4.98
CA THR A 310 -10.78 15.00 -4.33
C THR A 310 -9.83 13.94 -4.82
N ILE A 311 -9.20 13.23 -3.89
CA ILE A 311 -8.36 12.06 -4.15
C ILE A 311 -9.02 10.85 -3.50
N ARG A 312 -9.33 9.82 -4.29
CA ARG A 312 -9.91 8.58 -3.79
C ARG A 312 -8.83 7.50 -3.72
N LEU A 313 -8.58 6.98 -2.51
CA LEU A 313 -7.67 5.86 -2.30
C LEU A 313 -8.43 4.55 -2.53
N PRO A 314 -7.94 3.67 -3.40
CA PRO A 314 -8.54 2.36 -3.62
C PRO A 314 -8.34 1.47 -2.40
N PRO A 315 -9.32 0.62 -2.04
CA PRO A 315 -9.16 -0.40 -1.03
C PRO A 315 -8.18 -1.49 -1.50
N LEU A 316 -7.59 -2.23 -0.55
CA LEU A 316 -6.53 -3.20 -0.85
C LEU A 316 -6.98 -4.30 -1.82
N ARG A 317 -8.24 -4.72 -1.77
CA ARG A 317 -8.86 -5.69 -2.70
C ARG A 317 -8.91 -5.22 -4.17
N GLU A 318 -8.76 -3.93 -4.43
CA GLU A 318 -8.66 -3.34 -5.77
C GLU A 318 -7.20 -3.08 -6.19
N ARG A 319 -6.25 -3.59 -5.39
CA ARG A 319 -4.80 -3.39 -5.55
C ARG A 319 -4.04 -4.71 -5.56
N ASP A 320 -4.58 -5.74 -6.23
CA ASP A 320 -4.03 -7.11 -6.21
C ASP A 320 -2.56 -7.18 -6.62
N GLU A 321 -2.13 -6.36 -7.59
CA GLU A 321 -0.74 -6.27 -8.04
C GLU A 321 0.20 -5.65 -6.99
N ASP A 322 -0.34 -4.85 -6.07
CA ASP A 322 0.44 -4.19 -5.02
C ASP A 322 0.64 -5.08 -3.79
N LEU A 323 -0.20 -6.09 -3.60
CA LEU A 323 -0.16 -6.93 -2.40
C LEU A 323 1.23 -7.56 -2.17
N PRO A 324 1.89 -8.18 -3.18
CA PRO A 324 3.23 -8.72 -2.99
C PRO A 324 4.27 -7.65 -2.62
N LEU A 325 4.14 -6.45 -3.19
CA LEU A 325 5.04 -5.33 -2.90
C LEU A 325 4.88 -4.84 -1.47
N LEU A 326 3.63 -4.66 -1.02
CA LEU A 326 3.31 -4.27 0.34
C LEU A 326 3.79 -5.31 1.36
N VAL A 327 3.58 -6.60 1.07
CA VAL A 327 4.05 -7.69 1.92
C VAL A 327 5.57 -7.63 2.06
N MET A 328 6.31 -7.56 0.97
CA MET A 328 7.78 -7.50 1.01
C MET A 328 8.30 -6.23 1.69
N HIS A 329 7.65 -5.09 1.47
CA HIS A 329 7.98 -3.83 2.13
C HIS A 329 7.83 -3.96 3.66
N PHE A 330 6.69 -4.46 4.14
CA PHE A 330 6.44 -4.59 5.57
C PHE A 330 7.28 -5.67 6.23
N LEU A 331 7.57 -6.78 5.56
CA LEU A 331 8.46 -7.80 6.08
C LEU A 331 9.89 -7.27 6.30
N ARG A 332 10.43 -6.52 5.35
CA ARG A 332 11.74 -5.87 5.50
C ARG A 332 11.75 -4.89 6.67
N ARG A 333 10.72 -4.03 6.73
CA ARG A 333 10.59 -3.03 7.78
C ARG A 333 10.48 -3.69 9.16
N PHE A 334 9.53 -4.62 9.34
CA PHE A 334 9.31 -5.28 10.63
C PHE A 334 10.43 -6.24 10.98
N GLY A 335 11.05 -6.91 10.00
CA GLY A 335 12.25 -7.69 10.20
C GLY A 335 13.37 -6.87 10.83
N SER A 336 13.66 -5.70 10.28
CA SER A 336 14.62 -4.75 10.85
C SER A 336 14.20 -4.25 12.24
N GLU A 337 12.92 -3.90 12.46
CA GLU A 337 12.40 -3.46 13.76
C GLU A 337 12.51 -4.54 14.84
N LEU A 338 12.32 -5.81 14.48
CA LEU A 338 12.32 -6.95 15.40
C LEU A 338 13.67 -7.67 15.51
N GLY A 339 14.68 -7.24 14.77
CA GLY A 339 15.98 -7.89 14.70
C GLY A 339 15.90 -9.31 14.11
N LYS A 340 14.95 -9.57 13.21
CA LYS A 340 14.73 -10.86 12.53
C LYS A 340 15.09 -10.75 11.05
N ASP A 341 15.98 -11.63 10.59
CA ASP A 341 16.26 -11.76 9.16
C ASP A 341 15.11 -12.48 8.46
N THR A 342 14.22 -11.71 7.83
CA THR A 342 13.07 -12.26 7.10
C THR A 342 13.28 -12.06 5.61
N TYR A 343 13.32 -13.16 4.85
CA TYR A 343 13.64 -13.16 3.42
C TYR A 343 12.40 -13.16 2.52
N GLY A 344 11.21 -13.52 3.05
CA GLY A 344 10.00 -13.53 2.24
C GLY A 344 8.86 -14.37 2.78
N VAL A 345 7.94 -14.70 1.89
CA VAL A 345 6.77 -15.58 2.11
C VAL A 345 6.80 -16.72 1.12
N THR A 346 6.27 -17.89 1.52
CA THR A 346 6.09 -18.99 0.56
C THR A 346 4.98 -18.67 -0.45
N PRO A 347 4.98 -19.32 -1.64
CA PRO A 347 3.90 -19.12 -2.62
C PRO A 347 2.52 -19.41 -2.05
N GLU A 348 2.38 -20.46 -1.25
CA GLU A 348 1.13 -20.88 -0.61
C GLU A 348 0.63 -19.82 0.41
N ALA A 349 1.56 -19.23 1.19
CA ALA A 349 1.24 -18.14 2.11
C ALA A 349 0.83 -16.87 1.36
N MET A 350 1.47 -16.58 0.22
CA MET A 350 1.07 -15.46 -0.64
C MET A 350 -0.33 -15.66 -1.24
N ASP A 351 -0.67 -16.88 -1.63
CA ASP A 351 -2.00 -17.21 -2.14
C ASP A 351 -3.08 -17.09 -1.05
N GLU A 352 -2.73 -17.36 0.20
CA GLU A 352 -3.63 -17.16 1.34
C GLU A 352 -3.87 -15.66 1.60
N LEU A 353 -2.81 -14.85 1.55
CA LEU A 353 -2.90 -13.40 1.63
C LEU A 353 -3.78 -12.80 0.51
N ARG A 354 -3.70 -13.33 -0.71
CA ARG A 354 -4.55 -12.89 -1.85
C ARG A 354 -6.03 -13.24 -1.69
N ARG A 355 -6.33 -14.37 -1.04
CA ARG A 355 -7.74 -14.80 -0.83
C ARG A 355 -8.46 -13.99 0.22
N HIS A 356 -7.74 -13.34 1.12
CA HIS A 356 -8.33 -12.55 2.19
C HIS A 356 -8.82 -11.20 1.66
N PRO A 357 -10.08 -10.77 1.98
CA PRO A 357 -10.67 -9.55 1.43
C PRO A 357 -10.13 -8.25 2.05
N TRP A 358 -9.35 -8.32 3.12
CA TRP A 358 -8.72 -7.20 3.82
C TRP A 358 -9.67 -6.05 4.17
N PRO A 359 -10.72 -6.28 5.00
CA PRO A 359 -11.66 -5.21 5.38
C PRO A 359 -10.96 -4.05 6.11
N GLY A 360 -9.89 -4.30 6.85
CA GLY A 360 -9.03 -3.27 7.46
C GLY A 360 -7.90 -2.79 6.56
N ASN A 361 -7.90 -3.18 5.27
CA ASN A 361 -6.96 -2.74 4.25
C ASN A 361 -5.48 -2.93 4.66
N VAL A 362 -4.63 -1.95 4.35
CA VAL A 362 -3.19 -2.00 4.62
C VAL A 362 -2.88 -2.06 6.12
N ARG A 363 -3.73 -1.44 6.97
CA ARG A 363 -3.55 -1.49 8.44
C ARG A 363 -3.74 -2.91 8.98
N GLU A 364 -4.72 -3.64 8.49
CA GLU A 364 -4.93 -5.05 8.84
C GLU A 364 -3.79 -5.93 8.33
N LEU A 365 -3.36 -5.74 7.08
CA LEU A 365 -2.21 -6.44 6.51
C LEU A 365 -0.94 -6.23 7.34
N GLN A 366 -0.65 -4.98 7.74
CA GLN A 366 0.48 -4.66 8.61
C GLN A 366 0.41 -5.42 9.96
N SER A 367 -0.77 -5.41 10.58
CA SER A 367 -0.99 -6.08 11.87
C SER A 367 -0.80 -7.59 11.74
N ALA A 368 -1.37 -8.20 10.70
CA ALA A 368 -1.26 -9.63 10.43
C ALA A 368 0.20 -10.05 10.16
N LEU A 369 0.92 -9.31 9.32
CA LEU A 369 2.34 -9.61 9.04
C LEU A 369 3.22 -9.41 10.26
N LYS A 370 3.01 -8.35 11.05
CA LYS A 370 3.77 -8.12 12.28
C LYS A 370 3.52 -9.23 13.30
N GLN A 371 2.27 -9.65 13.47
CA GLN A 371 1.90 -10.76 14.34
C GLN A 371 2.52 -12.07 13.87
N ALA A 372 2.42 -12.38 12.57
CA ALA A 372 3.05 -13.59 11.99
C ALA A 372 4.56 -13.62 12.21
N LEU A 373 5.25 -12.47 12.05
CA LEU A 373 6.69 -12.36 12.33
C LEU A 373 7.05 -12.55 13.79
N VAL A 374 6.25 -12.03 14.73
CA VAL A 374 6.49 -12.20 16.17
C VAL A 374 6.47 -13.68 16.55
N TRP A 375 5.51 -14.44 16.03
CA TRP A 375 5.34 -15.86 16.36
C TRP A 375 6.15 -16.81 15.47
N SER A 376 6.66 -16.37 14.33
CA SER A 376 7.49 -17.20 13.47
C SER A 376 8.94 -17.26 13.96
N ASN A 377 9.48 -18.48 14.01
CA ASN A 377 10.92 -18.72 14.21
C ASN A 377 11.65 -18.98 12.88
N SER A 378 10.94 -18.93 11.74
CA SER A 378 11.50 -19.14 10.40
C SER A 378 11.77 -17.81 9.71
N PRO A 379 12.85 -17.69 8.94
CA PRO A 379 13.12 -16.52 8.10
C PRO A 379 12.16 -16.38 6.90
N ILE A 380 11.33 -17.38 6.63
CA ILE A 380 10.32 -17.40 5.58
C ILE A 380 8.96 -17.66 6.22
N LEU A 381 7.98 -16.80 5.95
CA LEU A 381 6.61 -16.98 6.43
C LEU A 381 5.89 -18.07 5.61
N ALA A 382 5.41 -19.07 6.31
CA ALA A 382 4.56 -20.15 5.79
C ALA A 382 3.09 -19.92 6.16
N PRO A 383 2.13 -20.62 5.53
CA PRO A 383 0.69 -20.47 5.82
C PRO A 383 0.33 -20.65 7.30
N GLU A 384 1.02 -21.56 7.99
CA GLU A 384 0.79 -21.84 9.41
C GLU A 384 1.06 -20.59 10.29
N SER A 385 2.04 -19.77 9.90
CA SER A 385 2.37 -18.51 10.59
C SER A 385 1.28 -17.45 10.40
N LEU A 386 0.56 -17.49 9.28
CA LEU A 386 -0.55 -16.58 8.96
C LEU A 386 -1.87 -17.01 9.57
N ALA A 387 -2.09 -18.31 9.76
CA ALA A 387 -3.35 -18.88 10.25
C ALA A 387 -3.79 -18.32 11.63
N THR A 388 -2.84 -17.90 12.46
CA THR A 388 -3.10 -17.26 13.75
C THR A 388 -3.26 -15.74 13.66
N ALA A 389 -2.78 -15.14 12.58
CA ALA A 389 -2.70 -13.69 12.40
C ALA A 389 -3.86 -13.12 11.56
N ILE A 390 -4.51 -13.94 10.72
CA ILE A 390 -5.61 -13.53 9.85
C ILE A 390 -6.93 -14.01 10.46
N PRO A 391 -7.81 -13.13 10.95
CA PRO A 391 -9.14 -13.50 11.43
C PRO A 391 -9.96 -14.11 10.28
N GLY A 392 -10.35 -15.37 10.39
CA GLY A 392 -11.14 -16.06 9.36
C GLY A 392 -10.32 -16.85 8.32
N ALA A 393 -8.98 -16.82 8.36
CA ALA A 393 -8.20 -17.90 7.80
C ALA A 393 -8.62 -19.16 8.56
N ALA A 394 -9.64 -19.83 8.02
CA ALA A 394 -10.19 -21.02 8.63
C ALA A 394 -9.00 -21.92 8.97
N ARG A 395 -8.98 -22.39 10.20
CA ARG A 395 -8.40 -23.69 10.50
C ARG A 395 -8.90 -24.68 9.43
N ARG A 396 -8.31 -24.64 8.27
CA ARG A 396 -8.17 -25.86 7.49
C ARG A 396 -7.14 -26.67 8.28
N VAL A 397 -7.62 -27.30 9.34
CA VAL A 397 -7.10 -28.61 9.66
C VAL A 397 -6.91 -29.26 8.29
N PRO A 398 -5.68 -29.62 7.87
CA PRO A 398 -5.54 -30.39 6.66
C PRO A 398 -6.55 -31.53 6.83
N THR A 399 -7.54 -31.55 5.94
CA THR A 399 -8.48 -32.67 5.91
C THR A 399 -7.56 -33.88 5.77
N PRO A 400 -7.43 -34.74 6.77
CA PRO A 400 -6.67 -35.95 6.56
C PRO A 400 -7.41 -36.61 5.41
N MET A 401 -6.71 -36.89 4.30
CA MET A 401 -7.20 -37.86 3.37
C MET A 401 -7.67 -39.06 4.22
N PRO A 402 -8.82 -39.67 3.94
CA PRO A 402 -9.30 -40.79 4.74
C PRO A 402 -8.33 -41.94 4.61
N SER A 403 -7.27 -41.94 5.41
CA SER A 403 -6.57 -43.12 5.79
C SER A 403 -7.42 -43.75 6.89
N SER A 404 -8.22 -44.73 6.52
CA SER A 404 -8.85 -45.68 7.45
C SER A 404 -7.83 -46.04 8.51
N ASP A 405 -8.20 -45.87 9.79
CA ASP A 405 -7.52 -46.32 11.01
C ASP A 405 -6.73 -45.26 11.85
N ALA A 406 -7.01 -43.97 11.74
CA ALA A 406 -6.56 -43.05 12.76
C ALA A 406 -7.63 -42.98 13.88
N VAL A 407 -7.35 -43.56 15.03
CA VAL A 407 -8.15 -43.43 16.23
C VAL A 407 -8.15 -41.94 16.61
N ASP A 408 -9.34 -41.29 16.60
CA ASP A 408 -9.48 -39.91 17.05
C ASP A 408 -9.23 -39.82 18.55
N LEU A 409 -8.01 -39.42 18.90
CA LEU A 409 -7.55 -39.32 20.29
C LEU A 409 -8.40 -38.35 21.12
N GLY A 410 -9.04 -37.35 20.50
CA GLY A 410 -9.95 -36.43 21.15
C GLY A 410 -11.27 -37.10 21.55
N GLN A 411 -11.88 -37.85 20.62
CA GLN A 411 -13.09 -38.62 20.87
C GLN A 411 -12.85 -39.73 21.90
N PHE A 412 -11.71 -40.39 21.85
CA PHE A 412 -11.33 -41.39 22.86
C PHE A 412 -11.27 -40.79 24.27
N LEU A 413 -10.59 -39.64 24.44
CA LEU A 413 -10.50 -38.96 25.72
C LEU A 413 -11.88 -38.54 26.27
N GLU A 414 -12.72 -37.91 25.45
CA GLU A 414 -14.05 -37.49 25.84
C GLU A 414 -14.93 -38.71 26.27
N GLN A 415 -14.83 -39.77 25.50
CA GLN A 415 -15.60 -41.00 25.80
C GLN A 415 -15.17 -41.68 27.11
N ARG A 416 -13.84 -41.71 27.39
CA ARG A 416 -13.30 -42.27 28.63
C ARG A 416 -13.55 -41.41 29.84
N LEU A 417 -13.45 -40.09 29.71
CA LEU A 417 -13.81 -39.16 30.79
C LEU A 417 -15.29 -39.27 31.16
N ARG A 418 -16.20 -39.45 30.21
CA ARG A 418 -17.61 -39.71 30.43
C ARG A 418 -17.88 -41.08 31.06
N ALA A 419 -17.06 -42.09 30.79
CA ALA A 419 -17.17 -43.42 31.33
C ALA A 419 -16.62 -43.58 32.76
N GLY A 420 -15.94 -42.57 33.30
CA GLY A 420 -15.42 -42.56 34.66
C GLY A 420 -14.26 -43.54 34.91
N THR A 421 -13.37 -43.71 33.92
CA THR A 421 -12.25 -44.68 33.97
C THR A 421 -11.22 -44.21 35.01
N GLU A 422 -10.77 -45.12 35.89
CA GLU A 422 -9.81 -44.84 36.96
C GLU A 422 -8.34 -44.93 36.45
N ASP A 423 -8.08 -45.42 35.25
CA ASP A 423 -6.70 -45.62 34.70
C ASP A 423 -6.50 -45.02 33.30
N LEU A 424 -7.03 -43.81 33.10
CA LEU A 424 -7.00 -43.07 31.81
C LEU A 424 -5.59 -42.91 31.23
N TYR A 425 -4.60 -42.70 32.11
CA TYR A 425 -3.22 -42.50 31.69
C TYR A 425 -2.62 -43.77 31.09
N ALA A 426 -2.82 -44.92 31.68
CA ALA A 426 -2.32 -46.19 31.16
C ALA A 426 -3.00 -46.60 29.85
N GLU A 427 -4.31 -46.37 29.72
CA GLU A 427 -5.06 -46.63 28.51
C GLU A 427 -4.61 -45.70 27.37
N TRP A 428 -4.40 -44.45 27.63
CA TRP A 428 -3.87 -43.46 26.69
C TRP A 428 -2.45 -43.84 26.22
N LEU A 429 -1.58 -44.16 27.16
CA LEU A 429 -0.19 -44.57 26.87
C LEU A 429 -0.14 -45.81 26.01
N ALA A 430 -0.93 -46.84 26.33
CA ALA A 430 -1.00 -48.08 25.56
C ALA A 430 -1.49 -47.85 24.11
N LEU A 431 -2.43 -46.94 23.92
CA LEU A 431 -3.00 -46.62 22.60
C LEU A 431 -1.99 -45.87 21.73
N THR A 432 -1.29 -44.86 22.30
CA THR A 432 -0.27 -44.09 21.60
C THR A 432 1.00 -44.93 21.31
N GLU A 433 1.45 -45.74 22.25
CA GLU A 433 2.57 -46.69 22.02
C GLU A 433 2.24 -47.69 20.93
N ARG A 434 1.03 -48.25 20.91
CA ARG A 434 0.59 -49.18 19.90
C ARG A 434 0.65 -48.59 18.48
N ASP A 435 0.14 -47.35 18.32
CA ASP A 435 0.15 -46.67 17.01
C ASP A 435 1.59 -46.35 16.58
N LEU A 436 2.41 -45.81 17.48
CA LEU A 436 3.82 -45.49 17.22
C LEU A 436 4.61 -46.72 16.79
N ILE A 437 4.54 -47.82 17.56
CA ILE A 437 5.25 -49.07 17.28
C ILE A 437 4.78 -49.70 15.97
N THR A 438 3.45 -49.67 15.71
CA THR A 438 2.88 -50.21 14.48
C THR A 438 3.38 -49.45 13.24
N ARG A 439 3.39 -48.13 13.28
CA ARG A 439 3.89 -47.27 12.16
C ARG A 439 5.39 -47.49 11.91
N VAL A 440 6.22 -47.53 12.98
CA VAL A 440 7.66 -47.77 12.83
C VAL A 440 7.95 -49.20 12.33
N LEU A 441 7.21 -50.23 12.76
CA LEU A 441 7.34 -51.56 12.25
C LEU A 441 6.95 -51.65 10.77
N ARG A 442 5.87 -50.99 10.37
CA ARG A 442 5.44 -50.90 8.96
C ARG A 442 6.49 -50.22 8.09
N HIS A 443 7.02 -49.07 8.55
CA HIS A 443 8.10 -48.35 7.86
C HIS A 443 9.41 -49.17 7.77
N SER A 444 9.70 -49.99 8.76
CA SER A 444 10.89 -50.85 8.80
C SER A 444 10.70 -52.19 8.06
N GLY A 445 9.57 -52.39 7.33
CA GLY A 445 9.24 -53.63 6.64
C GLY A 445 9.16 -54.85 7.57
N GLY A 446 8.71 -54.68 8.82
CA GLY A 446 8.64 -55.71 9.84
C GLY A 446 10.00 -56.03 10.51
N ASN A 447 11.08 -55.38 10.16
CA ASN A 447 12.40 -55.61 10.72
C ASN A 447 12.54 -55.01 12.13
N GLN A 448 12.43 -55.86 13.16
CA GLN A 448 12.47 -55.47 14.56
C GLN A 448 13.82 -54.85 15.00
N VAL A 449 14.94 -55.16 14.31
CA VAL A 449 16.25 -54.58 14.62
C VAL A 449 16.33 -53.14 14.13
N ARG A 450 15.81 -52.86 12.93
CA ARG A 450 15.70 -51.47 12.43
C ARG A 450 14.71 -50.65 13.26
N ALA A 451 13.54 -51.23 13.55
CA ALA A 451 12.51 -50.58 14.34
C ALA A 451 13.00 -50.23 15.75
N SER A 452 13.73 -51.11 16.44
CA SER A 452 14.28 -50.81 17.77
C SER A 452 15.30 -49.67 17.74
N LYS A 453 16.14 -49.59 16.69
CA LYS A 453 17.07 -48.45 16.52
C LYS A 453 16.32 -47.14 16.27
N SER A 454 15.31 -47.10 15.43
CA SER A 454 14.48 -45.94 15.15
C SER A 454 13.70 -45.45 16.37
N LEU A 455 13.26 -46.39 17.23
CA LEU A 455 12.52 -46.06 18.47
C LEU A 455 13.43 -45.71 19.65
N GLY A 456 14.76 -45.86 19.52
CA GLY A 456 15.69 -45.61 20.61
C GLY A 456 15.57 -46.58 21.80
N ILE A 457 14.96 -47.78 21.60
CA ILE A 457 14.78 -48.82 22.64
C ILE A 457 15.51 -50.09 22.28
N ASN A 458 15.83 -50.93 23.26
CA ASN A 458 16.47 -52.19 22.98
C ASN A 458 15.49 -53.22 22.39
N ARG A 459 16.02 -54.24 21.70
CA ARG A 459 15.22 -55.23 20.98
C ARG A 459 14.31 -56.08 21.90
N SER A 460 14.77 -56.36 23.13
CA SER A 460 13.98 -57.10 24.13
C SER A 460 12.78 -56.29 24.60
N THR A 461 12.95 -55.00 24.86
CA THR A 461 11.88 -54.07 25.23
C THR A 461 10.84 -53.93 24.09
N LEU A 462 11.31 -53.81 22.84
CA LEU A 462 10.40 -53.80 21.69
C LEU A 462 9.56 -55.07 21.56
N ARG A 463 10.18 -56.24 21.76
CA ARG A 463 9.45 -57.53 21.73
C ARG A 463 8.43 -57.66 22.84
N ALA A 464 8.78 -57.25 24.06
CA ALA A 464 7.86 -57.25 25.18
C ALA A 464 6.65 -56.33 24.92
N LYS A 465 6.89 -55.12 24.36
CA LYS A 465 5.83 -54.17 24.01
C LYS A 465 4.95 -54.65 22.84
N ILE A 466 5.52 -55.34 21.82
CA ILE A 466 4.77 -55.96 20.73
C ILE A 466 3.82 -57.04 21.29
N ALA A 467 4.29 -57.84 22.24
CA ALA A 467 3.48 -58.89 22.84
C ALA A 467 2.39 -58.32 23.76
N SER A 468 2.71 -57.36 24.62
CA SER A 468 1.76 -56.73 25.58
C SER A 468 0.69 -55.90 24.89
N LEU A 469 1.01 -55.23 23.76
CA LEU A 469 0.09 -54.42 23.01
C LEU A 469 -0.66 -55.17 21.91
N GLY A 470 -0.45 -56.48 21.74
CA GLY A 470 -1.14 -57.32 20.77
C GLY A 470 -0.89 -56.94 19.31
N ILE A 471 0.32 -56.44 18.97
CA ILE A 471 0.65 -56.01 17.61
C ILE A 471 1.01 -57.20 16.74
N VAL A 472 0.27 -57.41 15.64
CA VAL A 472 0.53 -58.48 14.67
C VAL A 472 1.55 -57.99 13.63
N VAL A 473 2.73 -58.59 13.61
CA VAL A 473 3.79 -58.27 12.64
C VAL A 473 3.60 -59.16 11.39
N GLY A 474 2.96 -58.58 10.34
CA GLY A 474 2.85 -59.28 9.03
C GLY A 474 4.22 -59.36 8.36
N ARG A 475 4.63 -60.55 7.90
CA ARG A 475 5.78 -60.75 7.03
C ARG A 475 5.44 -60.22 5.64
N ALA A 476 6.08 -59.16 5.18
CA ALA A 476 6.05 -58.79 3.78
C ALA A 476 6.75 -59.85 2.95
N THR A 477 6.02 -60.52 2.09
CA THR A 477 6.52 -61.42 1.05
C THR A 477 7.40 -60.59 0.10
N ARG A 478 8.68 -60.96 -0.03
CA ARG A 478 9.56 -60.49 -1.09
C ARG A 478 9.02 -60.99 -2.43
N GLU A 479 8.52 -60.14 -3.25
CA GLU A 479 8.45 -60.39 -4.69
C GLU A 479 9.90 -60.43 -5.21
N LYS A 480 10.22 -61.56 -5.83
CA LYS A 480 11.45 -61.79 -6.60
C LYS A 480 11.26 -61.05 -7.92
N ASP A 481 12.08 -60.06 -8.15
CA ASP A 481 12.31 -59.54 -9.50
C ASP A 481 12.90 -60.63 -10.35
N GLY A 482 12.13 -61.08 -11.35
CA GLY A 482 12.60 -61.98 -12.39
C GLY A 482 13.34 -61.17 -13.45
N GLU A 483 14.63 -61.48 -13.67
CA GLU A 483 15.33 -61.15 -14.90
C GLU A 483 14.76 -61.99 -16.06
N PRO A 484 14.54 -61.36 -17.24
CA PRO A 484 14.35 -62.10 -18.47
C PRO A 484 15.69 -62.40 -19.14
N ALA A 485 15.80 -63.61 -19.68
CA ALA A 485 16.86 -64.09 -20.55
C ALA A 485 16.86 -63.41 -21.93
#